data_0b8349decda474ed9e0fdefdaa1b4336
#
_entry.id   0b8349decda474ed9e0fdefdaa1b4336
#
_cell.length_a   1.000
_cell.length_b   1.000
_cell.length_c   1.000
_cell.angle_alpha   90.00
_cell.angle_beta   90.00
_cell.angle_gamma   90.00
#
_symmetry.space_group_name_H-M   'P 1'
#
loop_
_entity.id
_entity.type
_entity.pdbx_description
1 polymer ?
#
loop_
_entity_poly.entity_id
_entity_poly.type
_entity_poly.pdbx_seq_one_letter_code
_entity_poly.pdbx_strand_id
1 'polypeptide(L)' 'MEIVSIYERMEPSKAASILENMEDRSMAVMILKNMNREIASSILEEMHSDIVAEIIHYIIY' A
#
# COMPACT_ATOMS: atom_id res chain seq x y z
N MET A 1 -8.35 11.16 4.10
CA MET A 1 -8.04 11.36 2.68
C MET A 1 -8.90 10.42 1.86
N GLU A 2 -9.60 10.96 0.87
CA GLU A 2 -10.58 10.17 0.10
C GLU A 2 -9.95 9.01 -0.65
N ILE A 3 -8.76 9.24 -1.22
CA ILE A 3 -8.08 8.18 -1.98
C ILE A 3 -7.76 6.99 -1.07
N VAL A 4 -7.40 7.26 0.17
CA VAL A 4 -7.09 6.20 1.13
C VAL A 4 -8.33 5.34 1.38
N SER A 5 -9.49 5.97 1.59
CA SER A 5 -10.70 5.21 1.88
C SER A 5 -11.15 4.38 0.68
N ILE A 6 -10.87 4.83 -0.53
CA ILE A 6 -11.16 4.04 -1.72
C ILE A 6 -10.35 2.74 -1.71
N TYR A 7 -9.05 2.85 -1.44
CA TYR A 7 -8.20 1.66 -1.37
C TYR A 7 -8.59 0.74 -0.21
N GLU A 8 -9.04 1.32 0.89
CA GLU A 8 -9.47 0.52 2.04
C GLU A 8 -10.68 -0.35 1.74
N ARG A 9 -11.50 0.06 0.78
CA ARG A 9 -12.70 -0.68 0.42
C ARG A 9 -12.48 -1.72 -0.67
N MET A 10 -11.32 -1.68 -1.31
CA MET A 10 -11.00 -2.61 -2.37
C MET A 10 -10.59 -3.96 -1.81
N GLU A 11 -10.72 -5.00 -2.63
CA GLU A 11 -10.12 -6.28 -2.29
C GLU A 11 -8.62 -6.09 -2.15
N PRO A 12 -8.02 -6.65 -1.08
CA PRO A 12 -6.58 -6.44 -0.85
C PRO A 12 -5.69 -6.83 -2.03
N SER A 13 -6.02 -7.93 -2.72
CA SER A 13 -5.19 -8.36 -3.84
C SER A 13 -5.23 -7.36 -5.00
N LYS A 14 -6.40 -6.75 -5.22
CA LYS A 14 -6.53 -5.75 -6.29
C LYS A 14 -5.84 -4.45 -5.90
N ALA A 15 -6.02 -4.02 -4.66
CA ALA A 15 -5.35 -2.82 -4.16
C ALA A 15 -3.84 -2.99 -4.25
N ALA A 16 -3.34 -4.17 -3.85
CA ALA A 16 -1.92 -4.48 -3.91
C ALA A 16 -1.39 -4.37 -5.34
N SER A 17 -2.12 -4.95 -6.29
CA SER A 17 -1.69 -4.92 -7.68
C SER A 17 -1.57 -3.49 -8.20
N ILE A 18 -2.56 -2.65 -7.88
CA ILE A 18 -2.55 -1.27 -8.33
C ILE A 18 -1.39 -0.50 -7.70
N LEU A 19 -1.21 -0.67 -6.39
CA LEU A 19 -0.15 0.04 -5.69
C LEU A 19 1.23 -0.39 -6.15
N GLU A 20 1.41 -1.68 -6.46
CA GLU A 20 2.68 -2.19 -6.96
C GLU A 20 3.05 -1.60 -8.32
N ASN A 21 2.04 -1.30 -9.12
CA ASN A 21 2.25 -0.82 -10.48
C ASN A 21 2.30 0.70 -10.59
N MET A 22 2.18 1.40 -9.49
CA MET A 22 2.33 2.86 -9.50
C MET A 22 3.76 3.24 -9.83
N GLU A 23 3.91 4.19 -10.73
CA GLU A 23 5.24 4.70 -11.09
C GLU A 23 5.87 5.47 -9.94
N ASP A 24 5.03 6.20 -9.22
CA ASP A 24 5.50 7.00 -8.08
C ASP A 24 5.36 6.20 -6.80
N ARG A 25 6.46 5.60 -6.37
CA ARG A 25 6.49 4.78 -5.17
C ARG A 25 6.12 5.58 -3.92
N SER A 26 6.47 6.86 -3.91
CA SER A 26 6.18 7.69 -2.74
C SER A 26 4.67 7.88 -2.56
N MET A 27 3.90 7.89 -3.65
CA MET A 27 2.45 7.98 -3.55
C MET A 27 1.87 6.70 -2.93
N ALA A 28 2.37 5.54 -3.33
CA ALA A 28 1.94 4.27 -2.74
C ALA A 28 2.23 4.25 -1.24
N VAL A 29 3.40 4.72 -0.86
CA VAL A 29 3.80 4.81 0.55
C VAL A 29 2.85 5.73 1.31
N MET A 30 2.52 6.88 0.75
CA MET A 30 1.63 7.83 1.39
C MET A 30 0.24 7.22 1.62
N ILE A 31 -0.27 6.52 0.63
CA ILE A 31 -1.58 5.89 0.73
C ILE A 31 -1.58 4.85 1.85
N LEU A 32 -0.59 3.95 1.84
CA LEU A 32 -0.50 2.89 2.84
C LEU A 32 -0.26 3.44 4.25
N LYS A 33 0.54 4.48 4.34
CA LYS A 33 0.89 5.08 5.61
C LYS A 33 -0.33 5.70 6.32
N ASN A 34 -1.29 6.19 5.54
CA ASN A 34 -2.49 6.84 6.09
C ASN A 34 -3.67 5.90 6.22
N MET A 35 -3.47 4.63 5.94
CA MET A 35 -4.52 3.63 5.93
C MET A 35 -4.65 2.96 7.29
N ASN A 36 -5.83 2.41 7.56
CA ASN A 36 -6.03 1.55 8.72
C ASN A 36 -4.97 0.46 8.71
N ARG A 37 -4.34 0.24 9.88
CA ARG A 37 -3.19 -0.65 9.97
C ARG A 37 -3.48 -2.08 9.55
N GLU A 38 -4.63 -2.60 9.97
CA GLU A 38 -5.00 -3.98 9.63
C GLU A 38 -5.24 -4.14 8.13
N ILE A 39 -5.88 -3.15 7.54
CA ILE A 39 -6.14 -3.18 6.10
C ILE A 39 -4.84 -3.06 5.33
N ALA A 40 -3.96 -2.16 5.76
CA ALA A 40 -2.65 -2.01 5.12
C ALA A 40 -1.86 -3.31 5.18
N SER A 41 -1.91 -4.01 6.33
CA SER A 41 -1.24 -5.30 6.47
C SER A 41 -1.76 -6.32 5.47
N SER A 42 -3.08 -6.38 5.31
CA SER A 42 -3.69 -7.31 4.36
C SER A 42 -3.25 -7.03 2.94
N ILE A 43 -3.14 -5.75 2.59
CA ILE A 43 -2.70 -5.36 1.26
C ILE A 43 -1.22 -5.71 1.05
N LEU A 44 -0.39 -5.40 2.05
CA LEU A 44 1.03 -5.69 1.96
C LEU A 44 1.32 -7.18 1.83
N GLU A 45 0.50 -8.02 2.47
CA GLU A 45 0.65 -9.47 2.38
C GLU A 45 0.43 -9.98 0.96
N GLU A 46 -0.31 -9.24 0.15
CA GLU A 46 -0.59 -9.62 -1.23
C GLU A 46 0.45 -9.08 -2.21
N MET A 47 1.41 -8.32 -1.73
CA MET A 47 2.44 -7.72 -2.56
C MET A 47 3.70 -8.58 -2.62
N HIS A 48 4.50 -8.37 -3.65
CA HIS A 48 5.81 -9.01 -3.75
C HIS A 48 6.72 -8.49 -2.64
N SER A 49 7.49 -9.39 -2.05
CA SER A 49 8.26 -9.05 -0.85
C SER A 49 9.31 -7.98 -1.07
N ASP A 50 9.91 -7.91 -2.25
CA ASP A 50 10.89 -6.88 -2.55
C ASP A 50 10.26 -5.49 -2.57
N ILE A 51 9.03 -5.39 -3.06
CA ILE A 51 8.29 -4.12 -3.07
C ILE A 51 7.88 -3.75 -1.65
N VAL A 52 7.43 -4.73 -0.87
CA VAL A 52 7.06 -4.50 0.52
C VAL A 52 8.26 -3.97 1.31
N ALA A 53 9.43 -4.57 1.11
CA ALA A 53 10.64 -4.13 1.80
C ALA A 53 10.96 -2.67 1.46
N GLU A 54 10.81 -2.30 0.20
CA GLU A 54 11.04 -0.93 -0.24
C GLU A 54 10.06 0.04 0.42
N ILE A 55 8.79 -0.33 0.45
CA ILE A 55 7.76 0.51 1.05
C ILE A 55 7.99 0.69 2.55
N ILE A 56 8.30 -0.40 3.24
CA ILE A 56 8.55 -0.34 4.68
C ILE A 56 9.75 0.53 4.98
N HIS A 57 10.78 0.45 4.15
CA HIS A 57 11.95 1.29 4.30
C HIS A 57 11.57 2.78 4.27
N TYR A 58 10.72 3.16 3.32
CA TYR A 58 10.26 4.54 3.23
C TYR A 58 9.42 4.97 4.43
N ILE A 59 8.64 4.05 4.98
CA ILE A 59 7.78 4.37 6.12
C ILE A 59 8.63 4.60 7.37
N ILE A 60 9.65 3.77 7.56
CA ILE A 60 10.49 3.84 8.75
C ILE A 60 11.53 4.96 8.64
N TYR A 61 12.08 5.17 7.47
CA TYR A 61 13.14 6.14 7.23
C TYR A 61 12.66 7.27 6.32
#